data_41aae61474c6034b54c567e92aad4e86
#
_entry.id   41aae61474c6034b54c567e92aad4e86
#
_cell.length_a   1.000
_cell.length_b   1.000
_cell.length_c   1.000
_cell.angle_alpha   90.00
_cell.angle_beta   90.00
_cell.angle_gamma   90.00
#
_symmetry.space_group_name_H-M   'P 1'
#
loop_
_entity.id
_entity.type
_entity.pdbx_description
1 polymer ?
#
loop_
_entity_poly.entity_id
_entity_poly.type
_entity_poly.pdbx_seq_one_letter_code
_entity_poly.pdbx_strand_id
1 'polypeptide(L)'
;MDEPKLIQDWTTDNHDTFAQSMKTAAELYAEEFDTCTTCEQQPWFSFFFDGTGNNRNTDTLLHKLSNAARLWLGHAEDLPLITKFYYAGVGTPIDASDPTWTDRVRDSELLGGGTGLGGDVRLRKAETDFKDRLTSNHRVSRIDIAVFGFSRGATLARAFVNRLLKKCEYRDGVPHWPCDTALDGKAAPLHFRFLGIFDTVESVGLPAHDLTDMLMNVPDEVEKCLHLVAGHEIRSAFPLTCLGKSADTYREIVYPGMHSDVGGGYKPLEQARTDMLARIPLNRMRLEAAIAGVPFTPPSLLPGDVAKLFGYDEDVKNSFDEYMRAVDIGGTLREQVAAHMRLYYGWLKARYQTKPCDVYKGVCGANAQSETDLKRIEGSYSTIAAQVNSLNWRTYMEALAKTDPHEWHERARIGGVPPKLTHDEEAYYAAWLNPPALSESLLHFFDTYVHDSRAGFQSAIGKGLYLSPRQIIEPSVPPKSSAAPKPAAQIPLLSSTEGADTHVPV
;
A
#
# COMPACT_ATOMS: atom_id res chain seq x y z
N MET A 1 13.09 18.16 -10.19
CA MET A 1 11.63 18.10 -9.96
C MET A 1 11.37 18.56 -8.55
N ASP A 2 10.62 19.64 -8.38
CA ASP A 2 10.45 20.33 -7.09
C ASP A 2 9.35 19.63 -6.24
N GLU A 3 9.56 18.38 -5.82
CA GLU A 3 8.58 17.65 -5.00
C GLU A 3 8.32 18.26 -3.61
N PRO A 4 9.30 18.90 -2.93
CA PRO A 4 9.01 19.62 -1.69
C PRO A 4 7.96 20.73 -1.83
N LYS A 5 7.83 21.34 -3.00
CA LYS A 5 6.79 22.36 -3.25
C LYS A 5 5.37 21.78 -3.23
N LEU A 6 5.18 20.52 -3.60
CA LEU A 6 3.86 19.89 -3.65
C LEU A 6 3.27 19.60 -2.27
N ILE A 7 4.09 19.52 -1.23
CA ILE A 7 3.64 19.34 0.16
C ILE A 7 3.21 20.68 0.77
N GLN A 8 3.73 21.81 0.28
CA GLN A 8 3.26 23.14 0.63
C GLN A 8 1.86 23.44 0.08
N ASP A 9 1.34 22.60 -0.79
CA ASP A 9 0.14 22.83 -1.57
C ASP A 9 -1.19 22.52 -0.88
N TRP A 10 -1.22 22.32 0.44
CA TRP A 10 -2.42 22.47 1.27
C TRP A 10 -2.58 23.90 1.79
N THR A 11 -2.06 24.88 1.09
CA THR A 11 -2.42 26.29 1.30
C THR A 11 -3.81 26.56 0.74
N THR A 12 -4.40 27.68 1.11
CA THR A 12 -5.74 28.13 0.73
C THR A 12 -6.04 28.03 -0.78
N ASP A 13 -5.04 28.18 -1.65
CA ASP A 13 -5.21 28.11 -3.11
C ASP A 13 -5.59 26.70 -3.61
N ASN A 14 -5.14 25.65 -2.93
CA ASN A 14 -5.50 24.27 -3.26
C ASN A 14 -6.84 23.84 -2.67
N HIS A 15 -7.29 24.47 -1.60
CA HIS A 15 -8.67 24.34 -1.13
C HIS A 15 -9.66 24.80 -2.19
N ASP A 16 -9.35 25.88 -2.89
CA ASP A 16 -10.22 26.40 -3.95
C ASP A 16 -10.21 25.49 -5.19
N THR A 17 -9.05 24.98 -5.59
CA THR A 17 -8.93 24.01 -6.69
C THR A 17 -9.62 22.70 -6.35
N PHE A 18 -9.47 22.22 -5.12
CA PHE A 18 -10.17 21.02 -4.61
C PHE A 18 -11.69 21.28 -4.55
N ALA A 19 -12.12 22.40 -3.97
CA ALA A 19 -13.54 22.76 -3.88
C ALA A 19 -14.15 22.98 -5.28
N GLN A 20 -13.41 23.55 -6.21
CA GLN A 20 -13.83 23.74 -7.59
C GLN A 20 -13.94 22.40 -8.33
N SER A 21 -12.96 21.53 -8.20
CA SER A 21 -13.01 20.18 -8.80
C SER A 21 -14.18 19.36 -8.25
N MET A 22 -14.45 19.47 -6.94
CA MET A 22 -15.58 18.81 -6.29
C MET A 22 -16.92 19.43 -6.70
N LYS A 23 -16.97 20.76 -6.84
CA LYS A 23 -18.16 21.46 -7.32
C LYS A 23 -18.47 21.06 -8.76
N THR A 24 -17.47 21.01 -9.62
CA THR A 24 -17.62 20.56 -11.02
C THR A 24 -18.07 19.10 -11.07
N ALA A 25 -17.50 18.21 -10.25
CA ALA A 25 -17.95 16.82 -10.16
C ALA A 25 -19.40 16.73 -9.61
N ALA A 26 -19.74 17.50 -8.56
CA ALA A 26 -21.09 17.53 -8.00
C ALA A 26 -22.11 18.14 -8.97
N GLU A 27 -21.72 19.18 -9.71
CA GLU A 27 -22.58 19.81 -10.74
C GLU A 27 -22.82 18.85 -11.93
N LEU A 28 -21.78 18.17 -12.41
CA LEU A 28 -21.89 17.14 -13.45
C LEU A 28 -22.84 16.00 -13.04
N TYR A 29 -22.93 15.72 -11.73
CA TYR A 29 -23.81 14.68 -11.21
C TYR A 29 -25.17 15.23 -10.75
N ALA A 30 -25.32 16.51 -10.44
CA ALA A 30 -26.57 17.11 -9.97
C ALA A 30 -27.50 17.52 -11.13
N GLU A 31 -26.97 17.90 -12.29
CA GLU A 31 -27.78 18.23 -13.48
C GLU A 31 -28.53 17.03 -14.08
N GLU A 32 -28.14 15.79 -13.72
CA GLU A 32 -28.75 14.55 -14.24
C GLU A 32 -29.84 13.95 -13.34
N PHE A 33 -30.21 14.61 -12.24
CA PHE A 33 -31.17 14.07 -11.26
C PHE A 33 -32.64 14.26 -11.61
N ASP A 34 -32.94 14.77 -12.78
CA ASP A 34 -34.30 14.67 -13.26
C ASP A 34 -34.59 13.18 -13.60
N THR A 35 -35.76 12.70 -13.26
CA THR A 35 -36.24 11.32 -13.42
C THR A 35 -36.31 10.86 -14.90
N CYS A 36 -35.41 11.35 -15.73
CA CYS A 36 -35.35 11.12 -17.16
C CYS A 36 -34.81 9.72 -17.47
N THR A 37 -35.70 8.78 -17.75
CA THR A 37 -35.34 7.43 -18.19
C THR A 37 -34.66 7.39 -19.58
N THR A 38 -34.55 8.53 -20.27
CA THR A 38 -33.90 8.66 -21.59
C THR A 38 -32.50 9.25 -21.50
N CYS A 39 -32.07 9.77 -20.34
CA CYS A 39 -30.76 10.37 -20.16
C CYS A 39 -29.65 9.31 -20.12
N GLU A 40 -28.49 9.66 -20.64
CA GLU A 40 -27.29 8.83 -20.56
C GLU A 40 -26.70 8.90 -19.17
N GLN A 41 -26.27 7.76 -18.62
CA GLN A 41 -25.68 7.66 -17.31
C GLN A 41 -24.18 7.40 -17.38
N GLN A 42 -23.43 8.03 -16.48
CA GLN A 42 -21.99 7.86 -16.30
C GLN A 42 -21.71 7.47 -14.86
N PRO A 43 -21.95 6.20 -14.45
CA PRO A 43 -21.73 5.78 -13.08
C PRO A 43 -20.26 5.81 -12.69
N TRP A 44 -20.02 6.27 -11.47
CA TRP A 44 -18.73 6.29 -10.81
C TRP A 44 -18.65 5.23 -9.71
N PHE A 45 -17.59 4.43 -9.72
CA PHE A 45 -17.32 3.41 -8.71
C PHE A 45 -15.95 3.62 -8.05
N SER A 46 -15.92 3.70 -6.72
CA SER A 46 -14.68 3.78 -5.95
C SER A 46 -14.52 2.56 -5.05
N PHE A 47 -13.37 1.91 -5.11
CA PHE A 47 -13.05 0.68 -4.38
C PHE A 47 -11.91 0.95 -3.40
N PHE A 48 -12.09 0.54 -2.13
CA PHE A 48 -11.12 0.76 -1.06
C PHE A 48 -10.75 -0.57 -0.41
N PHE A 49 -9.53 -1.06 -0.68
CA PHE A 49 -9.00 -2.29 -0.12
C PHE A 49 -8.08 -1.97 1.06
N ASP A 50 -8.44 -2.42 2.25
CA ASP A 50 -7.69 -2.10 3.46
C ASP A 50 -6.50 -3.03 3.72
N GLY A 51 -5.58 -2.57 4.56
CA GLY A 51 -4.39 -3.30 4.96
C GLY A 51 -4.72 -4.52 5.82
N THR A 52 -3.81 -5.48 5.86
CA THR A 52 -3.94 -6.68 6.66
C THR A 52 -4.26 -6.40 8.11
N GLY A 53 -5.28 -7.07 8.63
CA GLY A 53 -5.73 -6.88 10.00
C GLY A 53 -6.50 -5.57 10.24
N ASN A 54 -6.65 -4.71 9.23
CA ASN A 54 -7.44 -3.48 9.34
C ASN A 54 -8.91 -3.74 9.01
N ASN A 55 -9.77 -3.18 9.83
CA ASN A 55 -11.22 -3.22 9.63
C ASN A 55 -11.83 -1.91 10.13
N ARG A 56 -12.38 -1.11 9.22
CA ARG A 56 -12.96 0.19 9.53
C ARG A 56 -13.88 0.17 10.75
N ASN A 57 -14.75 -0.84 10.90
CA ASN A 57 -15.73 -0.89 11.97
C ASN A 57 -15.07 -1.04 13.35
N THR A 58 -14.09 -1.93 13.47
CA THR A 58 -13.35 -2.12 14.72
C THR A 58 -12.32 -1.02 14.96
N ASP A 59 -11.65 -0.56 13.91
CA ASP A 59 -10.55 0.40 13.97
C ASP A 59 -11.05 1.82 14.29
N THR A 60 -12.29 2.18 13.92
CA THR A 60 -12.95 3.41 14.35
C THR A 60 -13.05 3.46 15.87
N LEU A 61 -13.52 2.37 16.49
CA LEU A 61 -13.67 2.28 17.96
C LEU A 61 -12.30 2.31 18.68
N LEU A 62 -11.26 1.85 18.01
CA LEU A 62 -9.90 1.78 18.55
C LEU A 62 -9.05 3.00 18.17
N HIS A 63 -9.60 3.97 17.45
CA HIS A 63 -8.90 5.16 16.94
C HIS A 63 -7.63 4.85 16.12
N LYS A 64 -7.62 3.74 15.35
CA LYS A 64 -6.48 3.30 14.56
C LYS A 64 -6.80 3.06 13.08
N LEU A 65 -7.65 3.92 12.51
CA LEU A 65 -8.03 3.82 11.11
C LEU A 65 -6.82 3.91 10.17
N SER A 66 -6.83 3.05 9.15
CA SER A 66 -5.93 3.19 8.01
C SER A 66 -6.31 4.38 7.13
N ASN A 67 -5.40 4.81 6.25
CA ASN A 67 -5.66 5.86 5.28
C ASN A 67 -6.66 5.40 4.20
N ALA A 68 -6.71 4.11 3.85
CA ALA A 68 -7.74 3.57 2.97
C ALA A 68 -9.15 3.72 3.58
N ALA A 69 -9.31 3.41 4.87
CA ALA A 69 -10.57 3.60 5.59
C ALA A 69 -10.93 5.08 5.74
N ARG A 70 -9.95 5.96 6.03
CA ARG A 70 -10.18 7.41 6.10
C ARG A 70 -10.62 7.99 4.76
N LEU A 71 -10.00 7.60 3.65
CA LEU A 71 -10.43 8.01 2.31
C LEU A 71 -11.86 7.57 2.02
N TRP A 72 -12.23 6.34 2.37
CA TRP A 72 -13.61 5.88 2.22
C TRP A 72 -14.60 6.75 3.00
N LEU A 73 -14.26 7.14 4.24
CA LEU A 73 -15.10 8.03 5.06
C LEU A 73 -15.21 9.44 4.46
N GLY A 74 -14.16 9.93 3.81
CA GLY A 74 -14.16 11.25 3.16
C GLY A 74 -14.75 11.27 1.75
N HIS A 75 -15.08 10.11 1.17
CA HIS A 75 -15.69 10.00 -0.15
C HIS A 75 -17.19 10.32 -0.08
N ALA A 76 -17.73 10.96 -1.12
CA ALA A 76 -19.14 11.29 -1.20
C ALA A 76 -20.03 10.03 -1.06
N GLU A 77 -21.19 10.22 -0.45
CA GLU A 77 -22.19 9.17 -0.21
C GLU A 77 -23.52 9.54 -0.86
N ASP A 78 -24.32 8.48 -1.11
CA ASP A 78 -25.75 8.57 -1.43
C ASP A 78 -26.12 9.45 -2.67
N LEU A 79 -25.19 9.54 -3.61
CA LEU A 79 -25.48 10.12 -4.92
C LEU A 79 -25.82 8.98 -5.90
N PRO A 80 -26.92 9.04 -6.64
CA PRO A 80 -27.42 7.92 -7.44
C PRO A 80 -26.41 7.29 -8.40
N LEU A 81 -25.50 8.06 -8.97
CA LEU A 81 -24.50 7.56 -9.90
C LEU A 81 -23.11 7.35 -9.26
N ILE A 82 -22.96 7.64 -7.95
CA ILE A 82 -21.69 7.47 -7.22
C ILE A 82 -21.83 6.34 -6.22
N THR A 83 -20.94 5.35 -6.32
CA THR A 83 -20.91 4.21 -5.39
C THR A 83 -19.51 4.00 -4.86
N LYS A 84 -19.40 3.80 -3.55
CA LYS A 84 -18.14 3.43 -2.89
C LYS A 84 -18.25 2.09 -2.20
N PHE A 85 -17.21 1.27 -2.34
CA PHE A 85 -17.10 -0.04 -1.71
C PHE A 85 -15.88 -0.09 -0.80
N TYR A 86 -16.02 -0.69 0.37
CA TYR A 86 -14.93 -0.92 1.30
C TYR A 86 -14.75 -2.41 1.57
N TYR A 87 -13.51 -2.87 1.48
CA TYR A 87 -13.13 -4.25 1.75
C TYR A 87 -12.11 -4.27 2.87
N ALA A 88 -12.52 -4.83 4.00
CA ALA A 88 -11.65 -4.99 5.16
C ALA A 88 -10.42 -5.85 4.83
N GLY A 89 -9.31 -5.57 5.48
CA GLY A 89 -8.02 -6.19 5.19
C GLY A 89 -8.01 -7.72 5.37
N VAL A 90 -7.12 -8.38 4.67
CA VAL A 90 -6.90 -9.83 4.84
C VAL A 90 -6.61 -10.12 6.31
N GLY A 91 -7.16 -11.22 6.83
CA GLY A 91 -7.06 -11.54 8.26
C GLY A 91 -8.20 -10.95 9.11
N THR A 92 -9.19 -10.25 8.49
CA THR A 92 -10.39 -9.79 9.19
C THR A 92 -11.66 -10.34 8.52
N PRO A 93 -12.80 -10.43 9.23
CA PRO A 93 -14.08 -10.80 8.62
C PRO A 93 -14.44 -9.86 7.46
N ILE A 94 -14.93 -10.41 6.36
CA ILE A 94 -15.43 -9.63 5.22
C ILE A 94 -16.79 -9.04 5.54
N ASP A 95 -17.61 -9.82 6.24
CA ASP A 95 -18.93 -9.43 6.68
C ASP A 95 -19.10 -9.83 8.14
N ALA A 96 -19.69 -8.95 8.96
CA ALA A 96 -19.98 -9.22 10.37
C ALA A 96 -21.00 -10.35 10.56
N SER A 97 -21.71 -10.73 9.52
CA SER A 97 -22.75 -11.77 9.53
C SER A 97 -22.24 -13.19 9.19
N ASP A 98 -20.97 -13.36 8.78
CA ASP A 98 -20.43 -14.68 8.46
C ASP A 98 -19.59 -15.27 9.61
N PRO A 99 -20.20 -16.09 10.52
CA PRO A 99 -19.49 -16.72 11.64
C PRO A 99 -18.47 -17.79 11.21
N THR A 100 -18.57 -18.32 9.98
CA THR A 100 -17.66 -19.37 9.51
C THR A 100 -16.28 -18.82 9.13
N TRP A 101 -16.17 -17.53 9.03
CA TRP A 101 -14.95 -16.81 8.63
C TRP A 101 -13.94 -16.70 9.77
N THR A 102 -14.41 -16.56 11.01
CA THR A 102 -13.55 -16.39 12.19
C THR A 102 -12.62 -17.57 12.43
N ASP A 103 -13.06 -18.80 12.16
CA ASP A 103 -12.26 -19.99 12.41
C ASP A 103 -11.21 -20.23 11.31
N ARG A 104 -11.54 -19.95 10.05
CA ARG A 104 -10.59 -20.11 8.92
C ARG A 104 -9.47 -19.05 8.88
N VAL A 105 -9.74 -17.86 9.41
CA VAL A 105 -8.76 -16.76 9.47
C VAL A 105 -7.82 -16.90 10.65
N ARG A 106 -8.32 -17.41 11.77
CA ARG A 106 -7.52 -17.66 12.97
C ARG A 106 -6.39 -18.65 12.73
N ASP A 107 -6.62 -19.67 11.89
CA ASP A 107 -5.60 -20.64 11.50
C ASP A 107 -4.54 -20.04 10.54
N SER A 108 -4.89 -19.01 9.76
CA SER A 108 -3.95 -18.33 8.86
C SER A 108 -3.05 -17.31 9.57
N GLU A 109 -3.50 -16.69 10.67
CA GLU A 109 -2.67 -15.82 11.51
C GLU A 109 -1.57 -16.61 12.24
N LEU A 110 -1.86 -17.83 12.65
CA LEU A 110 -0.92 -18.69 13.40
C LEU A 110 0.26 -19.16 12.53
N LEU A 111 0.09 -19.25 11.22
CA LEU A 111 1.09 -19.78 10.29
C LEU A 111 1.98 -18.69 9.66
N GLY A 112 1.78 -17.40 9.97
CA GLY A 112 2.63 -16.29 9.47
C GLY A 112 2.69 -16.17 7.94
N GLY A 113 1.88 -16.95 7.25
CA GLY A 113 1.80 -17.03 5.81
C GLY A 113 0.44 -16.56 5.33
N GLY A 114 0.39 -15.36 4.73
CA GLY A 114 -0.80 -14.91 4.05
C GLY A 114 -1.22 -15.92 3.00
N THR A 115 -2.17 -16.79 3.33
CA THR A 115 -2.79 -17.63 2.32
C THR A 115 -3.49 -16.71 1.32
N GLY A 116 -3.19 -16.82 0.04
CA GLY A 116 -3.82 -16.07 -1.05
C GLY A 116 -5.36 -16.18 -1.05
N LEU A 117 -5.91 -17.14 -0.30
CA LEU A 117 -7.34 -17.43 -0.16
C LEU A 117 -8.15 -16.21 0.29
N GLY A 118 -7.71 -15.47 1.31
CA GLY A 118 -8.45 -14.31 1.82
C GLY A 118 -8.45 -13.11 0.85
N GLY A 119 -7.41 -12.97 0.04
CA GLY A 119 -7.31 -11.94 -0.99
C GLY A 119 -8.26 -12.20 -2.15
N ASP A 120 -8.28 -13.43 -2.67
CA ASP A 120 -9.12 -13.79 -3.80
C ASP A 120 -10.63 -13.70 -3.49
N VAL A 121 -11.04 -14.04 -2.28
CA VAL A 121 -12.45 -13.86 -1.84
C VAL A 121 -12.85 -12.38 -1.88
N ARG A 122 -11.97 -11.46 -1.47
CA ARG A 122 -12.22 -10.01 -1.53
C ARG A 122 -12.31 -9.52 -2.97
N LEU A 123 -11.43 -9.97 -3.84
CA LEU A 123 -11.46 -9.63 -5.26
C LEU A 123 -12.74 -10.11 -5.93
N ARG A 124 -13.16 -11.37 -5.68
CA ARG A 124 -14.43 -11.89 -6.21
C ARG A 124 -15.63 -11.12 -5.69
N LYS A 125 -15.62 -10.76 -4.39
CA LYS A 125 -16.70 -9.92 -3.84
C LYS A 125 -16.74 -8.56 -4.52
N ALA A 126 -15.59 -7.90 -4.70
CA ALA A 126 -15.52 -6.61 -5.38
C ALA A 126 -16.02 -6.68 -6.84
N GLU A 127 -15.69 -7.75 -7.55
CA GLU A 127 -16.20 -7.98 -8.90
C GLU A 127 -17.73 -8.21 -8.92
N THR A 128 -18.26 -8.91 -7.94
CA THR A 128 -19.71 -9.16 -7.79
C THR A 128 -20.41 -7.86 -7.44
N ASP A 129 -19.95 -7.13 -6.42
CA ASP A 129 -20.54 -5.86 -5.99
C ASP A 129 -20.56 -4.83 -7.13
N PHE A 130 -19.48 -4.78 -7.94
CA PHE A 130 -19.43 -3.94 -9.14
C PHE A 130 -20.49 -4.30 -10.15
N LYS A 131 -20.60 -5.59 -10.50
CA LYS A 131 -21.59 -6.08 -11.47
C LYS A 131 -23.01 -5.81 -10.99
N ASP A 132 -23.32 -6.18 -9.77
CA ASP A 132 -24.65 -6.05 -9.20
C ASP A 132 -25.09 -4.58 -9.16
N ARG A 133 -24.17 -3.68 -8.77
CA ARG A 133 -24.46 -2.25 -8.72
C ARG A 133 -24.61 -1.64 -10.13
N LEU A 134 -23.80 -2.08 -11.10
CA LEU A 134 -23.88 -1.61 -12.48
C LEU A 134 -25.23 -1.97 -13.12
N THR A 135 -25.83 -3.13 -12.79
CA THR A 135 -27.15 -3.54 -13.32
C THR A 135 -28.28 -2.61 -12.88
N SER A 136 -28.10 -1.81 -11.83
CA SER A 136 -29.08 -0.81 -11.38
C SER A 136 -29.08 0.44 -12.25
N ASN A 137 -28.12 0.61 -13.15
CA ASN A 137 -28.01 1.72 -14.07
C ASN A 137 -28.68 1.39 -15.41
N HIS A 138 -28.95 2.41 -16.19
CA HIS A 138 -29.51 2.24 -17.55
C HIS A 138 -28.86 3.24 -18.52
N ARG A 139 -28.86 2.94 -19.80
CA ARG A 139 -28.22 3.78 -20.83
C ARG A 139 -26.83 4.25 -20.48
N VAL A 140 -25.98 3.31 -19.97
CA VAL A 140 -24.62 3.62 -19.52
C VAL A 140 -23.76 4.01 -20.71
N SER A 141 -23.31 5.26 -20.75
CA SER A 141 -22.43 5.81 -21.80
C SER A 141 -20.95 5.68 -21.45
N ARG A 142 -20.61 5.66 -20.15
CA ARG A 142 -19.24 5.51 -19.65
C ARG A 142 -19.27 5.00 -18.20
N ILE A 143 -18.25 4.27 -17.83
CA ILE A 143 -18.03 3.81 -16.44
C ILE A 143 -16.70 4.39 -15.97
N ASP A 144 -16.72 5.15 -14.88
CA ASP A 144 -15.50 5.69 -14.24
C ASP A 144 -15.18 4.92 -12.98
N ILE A 145 -13.90 4.52 -12.82
CA ILE A 145 -13.42 3.74 -11.66
C ILE A 145 -12.23 4.42 -11.01
N ALA A 146 -12.25 4.47 -9.66
CA ALA A 146 -11.09 4.73 -8.83
C ALA A 146 -10.85 3.56 -7.88
N VAL A 147 -9.58 3.20 -7.66
CA VAL A 147 -9.23 2.09 -6.79
C VAL A 147 -8.15 2.54 -5.79
N PHE A 148 -8.37 2.23 -4.52
CA PHE A 148 -7.44 2.57 -3.44
C PHE A 148 -7.04 1.32 -2.67
N GLY A 149 -5.81 1.33 -2.13
CA GLY A 149 -5.37 0.24 -1.30
C GLY A 149 -4.22 0.59 -0.36
N PHE A 150 -4.11 -0.15 0.74
CA PHE A 150 -3.01 -0.07 1.68
C PHE A 150 -2.39 -1.45 1.91
N SER A 151 -1.04 -1.54 1.93
CA SER A 151 -0.34 -2.79 2.25
C SER A 151 -0.74 -3.94 1.29
N ARG A 152 -1.19 -5.09 1.80
CA ARG A 152 -1.79 -6.16 0.99
C ARG A 152 -3.09 -5.72 0.30
N GLY A 153 -3.80 -4.73 0.82
CA GLY A 153 -4.90 -4.09 0.11
C GLY A 153 -4.44 -3.34 -1.14
N ALA A 154 -3.23 -2.77 -1.15
CA ALA A 154 -2.65 -2.17 -2.36
C ALA A 154 -2.33 -3.24 -3.41
N THR A 155 -1.88 -4.43 -2.99
CA THR A 155 -1.76 -5.61 -3.85
C THR A 155 -3.11 -6.00 -4.47
N LEU A 156 -4.17 -6.05 -3.65
CA LEU A 156 -5.52 -6.34 -4.13
C LEU A 156 -6.05 -5.27 -5.08
N ALA A 157 -5.77 -4.00 -4.82
CA ALA A 157 -6.15 -2.89 -5.70
C ALA A 157 -5.53 -3.04 -7.10
N ARG A 158 -4.23 -3.35 -7.18
CA ARG A 158 -3.52 -3.62 -8.45
C ARG A 158 -4.11 -4.84 -9.17
N ALA A 159 -4.30 -5.94 -8.45
CA ALA A 159 -4.87 -7.17 -9.00
C ALA A 159 -6.30 -6.97 -9.49
N PHE A 160 -7.11 -6.17 -8.79
CA PHE A 160 -8.49 -5.86 -9.17
C PHE A 160 -8.57 -5.14 -10.51
N VAL A 161 -7.76 -4.10 -10.72
CA VAL A 161 -7.66 -3.40 -12.01
C VAL A 161 -7.35 -4.38 -13.14
N ASN A 162 -6.31 -5.21 -12.96
CA ASN A 162 -5.91 -6.21 -13.96
C ASN A 162 -7.03 -7.24 -14.24
N ARG A 163 -7.77 -7.67 -13.21
CA ARG A 163 -8.88 -8.61 -13.35
C ARG A 163 -10.06 -8.02 -14.13
N LEU A 164 -10.38 -6.74 -13.91
CA LEU A 164 -11.43 -6.08 -14.64
C LEU A 164 -11.02 -5.93 -16.12
N LEU A 165 -9.83 -5.44 -16.39
CA LEU A 165 -9.32 -5.29 -17.77
C LEU A 165 -9.29 -6.60 -18.55
N LYS A 166 -8.94 -7.72 -17.91
CA LYS A 166 -8.95 -9.05 -18.52
C LYS A 166 -10.35 -9.46 -19.05
N LYS A 167 -11.42 -8.86 -18.52
CA LYS A 167 -12.81 -9.14 -18.90
C LYS A 167 -13.37 -8.12 -19.89
N CYS A 168 -12.62 -7.05 -20.18
CA CYS A 168 -13.02 -6.04 -21.14
C CYS A 168 -12.78 -6.48 -22.58
N GLU A 169 -13.64 -6.00 -23.46
CA GLU A 169 -13.38 -5.96 -24.90
C GLU A 169 -12.65 -4.66 -25.22
N TYR A 170 -11.80 -4.65 -26.25
CA TYR A 170 -11.13 -3.43 -26.68
C TYR A 170 -11.71 -2.93 -27.99
N ARG A 171 -12.11 -1.65 -28.02
CA ARG A 171 -12.57 -0.95 -29.21
C ARG A 171 -11.77 0.34 -29.36
N ASP A 172 -11.05 0.48 -30.45
CA ASP A 172 -10.16 1.63 -30.71
C ASP A 172 -9.15 1.92 -29.58
N GLY A 173 -8.66 0.87 -28.92
CA GLY A 173 -7.70 0.97 -27.81
C GLY A 173 -8.35 1.28 -26.44
N VAL A 174 -9.65 1.49 -26.37
CA VAL A 174 -10.39 1.73 -25.12
C VAL A 174 -10.99 0.43 -24.59
N PRO A 175 -10.79 0.07 -23.32
CA PRO A 175 -11.46 -1.07 -22.71
C PRO A 175 -12.95 -0.80 -22.54
N HIS A 176 -13.77 -1.77 -22.92
CA HIS A 176 -15.23 -1.74 -22.77
C HIS A 176 -15.67 -2.90 -21.88
N TRP A 177 -16.42 -2.57 -20.84
CA TRP A 177 -16.98 -3.56 -19.95
C TRP A 177 -18.30 -4.12 -20.51
N PRO A 178 -18.42 -5.46 -20.63
CA PRO A 178 -19.68 -6.07 -21.09
C PRO A 178 -20.82 -5.81 -20.10
N CYS A 179 -21.87 -5.13 -20.56
CA CYS A 179 -23.08 -4.90 -19.78
C CYS A 179 -24.30 -4.61 -20.69
N ASP A 180 -25.43 -5.21 -20.35
CA ASP A 180 -26.68 -5.05 -21.10
C ASP A 180 -27.30 -3.65 -20.93
N THR A 181 -26.87 -2.93 -19.89
CA THR A 181 -27.32 -1.55 -19.59
C THR A 181 -26.56 -0.48 -20.37
N ALA A 182 -25.55 -0.86 -21.17
CA ALA A 182 -24.82 0.06 -22.05
C ALA A 182 -25.75 0.67 -23.14
N LEU A 183 -25.35 1.81 -23.72
CA LEU A 183 -26.09 2.46 -24.82
C LEU A 183 -26.30 1.55 -26.01
N ASP A 184 -25.31 0.74 -26.35
CA ASP A 184 -25.38 -0.24 -27.44
C ASP A 184 -25.98 -1.59 -27.02
N GLY A 185 -26.36 -1.74 -25.74
CA GLY A 185 -26.85 -2.98 -25.16
C GLY A 185 -25.82 -4.11 -25.10
N LYS A 186 -24.51 -3.81 -25.20
CA LYS A 186 -23.45 -4.81 -25.24
C LYS A 186 -22.31 -4.49 -24.29
N ALA A 187 -21.69 -3.30 -24.39
CA ALA A 187 -20.56 -2.92 -23.57
C ALA A 187 -20.41 -1.40 -23.48
N ALA A 188 -19.96 -0.92 -22.32
CA ALA A 188 -19.71 0.49 -22.07
C ALA A 188 -18.21 0.78 -21.89
N PRO A 189 -17.68 1.92 -22.36
CA PRO A 189 -16.31 2.34 -22.12
C PRO A 189 -16.00 2.35 -20.62
N LEU A 190 -14.87 1.79 -20.24
CA LEU A 190 -14.40 1.69 -18.85
C LEU A 190 -13.13 2.52 -18.66
N HIS A 191 -13.17 3.48 -17.75
CA HIS A 191 -12.06 4.39 -17.46
C HIS A 191 -11.54 4.18 -16.05
N PHE A 192 -10.28 3.80 -15.88
CA PHE A 192 -9.59 3.78 -14.60
C PHE A 192 -8.97 5.15 -14.33
N ARG A 193 -9.77 6.04 -13.73
CA ARG A 193 -9.40 7.44 -13.49
C ARG A 193 -8.24 7.59 -12.51
N PHE A 194 -8.20 6.74 -11.48
CA PHE A 194 -7.19 6.84 -10.42
C PHE A 194 -6.92 5.49 -9.76
N LEU A 195 -5.64 5.18 -9.57
CA LEU A 195 -5.15 4.11 -8.69
C LEU A 195 -4.29 4.73 -7.59
N GLY A 196 -4.82 4.78 -6.36
CA GLY A 196 -4.14 5.33 -5.19
C GLY A 196 -3.69 4.25 -4.23
N ILE A 197 -2.39 4.05 -4.05
CA ILE A 197 -1.87 2.96 -3.24
C ILE A 197 -0.86 3.46 -2.20
N PHE A 198 -1.00 2.93 -0.98
CA PHE A 198 -0.08 3.17 0.13
C PHE A 198 0.75 1.92 0.36
N ASP A 199 2.04 2.05 0.20
CA ASP A 199 3.06 1.11 0.65
C ASP A 199 2.75 -0.35 0.32
N THR A 200 2.72 -0.68 -0.97
CA THR A 200 2.34 -2.00 -1.50
C THR A 200 3.23 -3.12 -0.95
N VAL A 201 2.63 -4.09 -0.27
CA VAL A 201 3.30 -5.28 0.23
C VAL A 201 2.74 -6.51 -0.45
N GLU A 202 3.59 -7.18 -1.25
CA GLU A 202 3.30 -8.49 -1.80
C GLU A 202 3.69 -9.56 -0.77
N SER A 203 2.78 -10.47 -0.47
CA SER A 203 3.06 -11.61 0.40
C SER A 203 3.93 -12.61 -0.36
N VAL A 204 5.24 -12.49 -0.24
CA VAL A 204 6.19 -13.47 -0.79
C VAL A 204 6.20 -14.70 0.11
N GLY A 205 5.76 -15.85 -0.39
CA GLY A 205 6.17 -17.11 0.19
C GLY A 205 5.12 -18.12 0.62
N LEU A 206 3.98 -18.24 -0.07
CA LEU A 206 3.23 -19.50 -0.05
C LEU A 206 2.89 -19.92 -1.47
N PRO A 207 3.37 -21.12 -1.87
CA PRO A 207 2.95 -21.72 -3.12
C PRO A 207 1.56 -22.29 -2.88
N ALA A 208 0.56 -21.73 -3.43
CA ALA A 208 -0.65 -22.39 -3.80
C ALA A 208 -1.71 -21.39 -4.22
N HIS A 209 -2.17 -21.61 -5.37
CA HIS A 209 -3.29 -21.07 -6.11
C HIS A 209 -2.97 -19.83 -6.96
N ASP A 210 -2.69 -20.16 -8.22
CA ASP A 210 -2.76 -19.30 -9.41
C ASP A 210 -2.43 -17.83 -9.21
N LEU A 211 -1.17 -17.56 -8.83
CA LEU A 211 -0.56 -16.23 -8.89
C LEU A 211 -0.67 -15.61 -10.30
N THR A 212 -1.03 -16.40 -11.31
CA THR A 212 -1.28 -15.93 -12.67
C THR A 212 -2.41 -14.91 -12.77
N ASP A 213 -3.33 -14.85 -11.80
CA ASP A 213 -4.43 -13.88 -11.76
C ASP A 213 -4.18 -12.71 -10.79
N MET A 214 -3.03 -12.66 -10.11
CA MET A 214 -2.60 -11.54 -9.26
C MET A 214 -1.47 -10.76 -9.92
N LEU A 215 -1.74 -10.17 -11.08
CA LEU A 215 -0.78 -9.31 -11.75
C LEU A 215 -0.57 -8.02 -10.96
N MET A 216 0.69 -7.66 -10.75
CA MET A 216 1.10 -6.53 -9.93
C MET A 216 1.54 -5.31 -10.74
N ASN A 217 1.68 -5.45 -12.06
CA ASN A 217 1.93 -4.31 -12.93
C ASN A 217 0.74 -3.35 -12.92
N VAL A 218 1.01 -2.07 -13.03
CA VAL A 218 -0.04 -1.07 -13.27
C VAL A 218 -0.26 -0.97 -14.78
N PRO A 219 -1.46 -1.33 -15.29
CA PRO A 219 -1.77 -1.26 -16.71
C PRO A 219 -1.74 0.17 -17.25
N ASP A 220 -1.49 0.33 -18.56
CA ASP A 220 -1.46 1.65 -19.20
C ASP A 220 -2.85 2.29 -19.34
N GLU A 221 -3.90 1.50 -19.15
CA GLU A 221 -5.29 1.93 -19.09
C GLU A 221 -5.64 2.70 -17.80
N VAL A 222 -4.78 2.68 -16.79
CA VAL A 222 -4.91 3.52 -15.61
C VAL A 222 -4.45 4.92 -15.95
N GLU A 223 -5.33 5.90 -15.93
CA GLU A 223 -5.04 7.28 -16.34
C GLU A 223 -4.06 7.96 -15.37
N LYS A 224 -4.17 7.71 -14.08
CA LYS A 224 -3.27 8.25 -13.05
C LYS A 224 -3.05 7.25 -11.92
N CYS A 225 -1.79 7.05 -11.54
CA CYS A 225 -1.41 6.22 -10.41
C CYS A 225 -0.51 6.99 -9.43
N LEU A 226 -0.84 6.94 -8.14
CA LEU A 226 0.00 7.48 -7.06
C LEU A 226 0.31 6.39 -6.04
N HIS A 227 1.59 6.10 -5.86
CA HIS A 227 2.10 5.18 -4.85
C HIS A 227 2.90 5.94 -3.80
N LEU A 228 2.42 5.94 -2.55
CA LEU A 228 3.10 6.56 -1.41
C LEU A 228 3.81 5.48 -0.60
N VAL A 229 5.12 5.59 -0.47
CA VAL A 229 6.04 4.56 0.02
C VAL A 229 6.63 4.95 1.37
N ALA A 230 6.73 4.01 2.31
CA ALA A 230 7.38 4.20 3.60
C ALA A 230 8.91 4.10 3.48
N GLY A 231 9.62 5.18 3.84
CA GLY A 231 11.08 5.28 3.74
C GLY A 231 11.84 4.55 4.84
N HIS A 232 11.19 4.26 5.98
CA HIS A 232 11.86 3.67 7.15
C HIS A 232 11.42 2.24 7.47
N GLU A 233 10.58 1.60 6.63
CA GLU A 233 10.12 0.23 6.92
C GLU A 233 11.30 -0.77 6.86
N ILE A 234 11.48 -1.53 7.94
CA ILE A 234 12.62 -2.43 8.16
C ILE A 234 12.22 -3.89 8.34
N ARG A 235 10.94 -4.22 8.29
CA ARG A 235 10.48 -5.61 8.38
C ARG A 235 10.70 -6.33 7.06
N SER A 236 11.54 -7.37 7.06
CA SER A 236 11.77 -8.21 5.88
C SER A 236 10.53 -8.95 5.40
N ALA A 237 9.52 -9.12 6.28
CA ALA A 237 8.21 -9.68 5.94
C ALA A 237 7.31 -8.68 5.16
N PHE A 238 7.77 -7.43 4.95
CA PHE A 238 7.05 -6.37 4.24
C PHE A 238 7.84 -5.85 3.04
N PRO A 239 8.21 -6.72 2.09
CA PRO A 239 8.89 -6.28 0.87
C PRO A 239 7.99 -5.32 0.11
N LEU A 240 8.59 -4.25 -0.43
CA LEU A 240 7.89 -3.26 -1.24
C LEU A 240 7.80 -3.73 -2.68
N THR A 241 6.61 -3.77 -3.25
CA THR A 241 6.46 -3.92 -4.70
C THR A 241 6.33 -2.54 -5.34
N CYS A 242 7.35 -2.09 -6.05
CA CYS A 242 7.38 -0.79 -6.72
C CYS A 242 6.43 -0.71 -7.92
N LEU A 243 6.28 0.46 -8.54
CA LEU A 243 5.46 0.60 -9.76
C LEU A 243 6.12 -0.04 -10.99
N GLY A 244 7.45 -0.12 -11.03
CA GLY A 244 8.21 -0.62 -12.17
C GLY A 244 8.19 0.32 -13.39
N LYS A 245 7.52 1.47 -13.29
CA LYS A 245 7.49 2.52 -14.31
C LYS A 245 7.32 3.89 -13.66
N SER A 246 7.80 4.92 -14.33
CA SER A 246 7.66 6.31 -13.91
C SER A 246 7.24 7.17 -15.09
N ALA A 247 6.24 8.01 -14.88
CA ALA A 247 5.78 9.03 -15.81
C ALA A 247 5.06 10.12 -14.99
N ASP A 248 4.70 11.24 -15.59
CA ASP A 248 3.98 12.31 -14.90
C ASP A 248 2.65 11.82 -14.30
N THR A 249 2.04 10.82 -14.92
CA THR A 249 0.80 10.19 -14.47
C THR A 249 1.01 8.97 -13.56
N TYR A 250 2.25 8.45 -13.44
CA TYR A 250 2.60 7.31 -12.60
C TYR A 250 3.71 7.72 -11.64
N ARG A 251 3.32 8.08 -10.42
CA ARG A 251 4.23 8.68 -9.45
C ARG A 251 4.40 7.79 -8.23
N GLU A 252 5.65 7.62 -7.83
CA GLU A 252 6.05 6.90 -6.63
C GLU A 252 6.83 7.87 -5.74
N ILE A 253 6.33 8.11 -4.51
CA ILE A 253 6.87 9.13 -3.61
C ILE A 253 7.20 8.48 -2.27
N VAL A 254 8.44 8.66 -1.82
CA VAL A 254 8.90 8.17 -0.53
C VAL A 254 8.58 9.18 0.56
N TYR A 255 7.87 8.73 1.59
CA TYR A 255 7.53 9.50 2.77
C TYR A 255 8.32 9.01 3.99
N PRO A 256 8.70 9.92 4.92
CA PRO A 256 9.25 9.49 6.19
C PRO A 256 8.25 8.70 7.00
N GLY A 257 8.73 7.73 7.75
CA GLY A 257 7.90 6.87 8.60
C GLY A 257 7.97 5.40 8.20
N MET A 258 7.44 4.57 9.08
CA MET A 258 7.24 3.14 8.86
C MET A 258 5.94 2.90 8.08
N HIS A 259 5.66 1.66 7.73
CA HIS A 259 4.50 1.22 6.98
C HIS A 259 3.17 1.90 7.37
N SER A 260 2.88 1.89 8.68
CA SER A 260 1.64 2.50 9.19
C SER A 260 1.76 4.00 9.50
N ASP A 261 2.97 4.58 9.49
CA ASP A 261 3.14 6.05 9.48
C ASP A 261 2.77 6.65 8.12
N VAL A 262 2.80 5.84 7.05
CA VAL A 262 2.39 6.23 5.70
C VAL A 262 0.97 5.76 5.38
N GLY A 263 0.63 4.54 5.74
CA GLY A 263 -0.67 3.93 5.44
C GLY A 263 -1.76 4.11 6.50
N GLY A 264 -1.43 4.67 7.65
CA GLY A 264 -2.31 4.73 8.82
C GLY A 264 -2.35 3.41 9.58
N GLY A 265 -3.03 3.39 10.72
CA GLY A 265 -3.24 2.18 11.52
C GLY A 265 -2.67 2.23 12.93
N TYR A 266 -1.83 3.18 13.28
CA TYR A 266 -1.42 3.43 14.66
C TYR A 266 -2.50 4.17 15.45
N LYS A 267 -2.57 3.90 16.75
CA LYS A 267 -3.40 4.65 17.69
C LYS A 267 -2.72 5.96 18.09
N PRO A 268 -3.49 6.99 18.45
CA PRO A 268 -2.90 8.15 19.10
C PRO A 268 -2.05 7.74 20.32
N LEU A 269 -0.87 8.28 20.41
CA LEU A 269 0.11 8.03 21.47
C LEU A 269 0.61 6.57 21.60
N GLU A 270 0.39 5.73 20.60
CA GLU A 270 1.02 4.43 20.54
C GLU A 270 2.54 4.60 20.50
N GLN A 271 3.26 3.83 21.31
CA GLN A 271 4.72 3.98 21.48
C GLN A 271 5.18 5.40 21.90
N ALA A 272 4.34 6.16 22.58
CA ALA A 272 4.54 7.57 22.92
C ALA A 272 4.67 8.53 21.71
N ARG A 273 4.18 8.14 20.55
CA ARG A 273 4.22 8.91 19.30
C ARG A 273 2.82 9.30 18.85
N THR A 274 2.73 10.37 18.06
CA THR A 274 1.46 10.76 17.45
C THR A 274 1.22 10.02 16.14
N ASP A 275 -0.03 9.66 15.87
CA ASP A 275 -0.47 9.06 14.60
C ASP A 275 -0.67 10.08 13.47
N MET A 276 -0.39 11.37 13.73
CA MET A 276 -0.73 12.46 12.80
C MET A 276 0.18 12.49 11.57
N LEU A 277 1.39 11.93 11.64
CA LEU A 277 2.28 11.87 10.48
C LEU A 277 1.61 11.19 9.27
N ALA A 278 0.82 10.14 9.49
CA ALA A 278 0.09 9.42 8.45
C ALA A 278 -0.94 10.28 7.70
N ARG A 279 -1.30 11.46 8.25
CA ARG A 279 -2.29 12.34 7.63
C ARG A 279 -1.73 13.23 6.54
N ILE A 280 -0.42 13.42 6.50
CA ILE A 280 0.24 14.13 5.40
C ILE A 280 0.12 13.33 4.09
N PRO A 281 0.57 12.05 4.00
CA PRO A 281 0.35 11.25 2.81
C PRO A 281 -1.14 10.99 2.51
N LEU A 282 -2.00 10.90 3.54
CA LEU A 282 -3.46 10.80 3.36
C LEU A 282 -4.01 11.97 2.56
N ASN A 283 -3.70 13.19 2.99
CA ASN A 283 -4.18 14.40 2.36
C ASN A 283 -3.62 14.58 0.95
N ARG A 284 -2.34 14.21 0.75
CA ARG A 284 -1.76 14.19 -0.60
C ARG A 284 -2.52 13.24 -1.52
N MET A 285 -2.80 12.03 -1.07
CA MET A 285 -3.56 11.04 -1.86
C MET A 285 -4.96 11.58 -2.19
N ARG A 286 -5.64 12.16 -1.20
CA ARG A 286 -6.98 12.73 -1.38
C ARG A 286 -6.98 13.86 -2.41
N LEU A 287 -6.00 14.77 -2.38
CA LEU A 287 -5.86 15.87 -3.33
C LEU A 287 -5.66 15.35 -4.76
N GLU A 288 -4.67 14.47 -4.96
CA GLU A 288 -4.35 13.94 -6.29
C GLU A 288 -5.52 13.15 -6.90
N ALA A 289 -6.25 12.42 -6.06
CA ALA A 289 -7.43 11.70 -6.47
C ALA A 289 -8.58 12.65 -6.82
N ALA A 290 -8.80 13.72 -6.04
CA ALA A 290 -9.81 14.73 -6.36
C ALA A 290 -9.51 15.45 -7.69
N ILE A 291 -8.24 15.79 -7.94
CA ILE A 291 -7.79 16.35 -9.23
C ILE A 291 -8.05 15.37 -10.40
N ALA A 292 -8.01 14.06 -10.15
CA ALA A 292 -8.38 13.04 -11.12
C ALA A 292 -9.90 12.83 -11.25
N GLY A 293 -10.72 13.59 -10.51
CA GLY A 293 -12.18 13.54 -10.56
C GLY A 293 -12.82 12.61 -9.54
N VAL A 294 -12.07 12.02 -8.61
CA VAL A 294 -12.66 11.17 -7.57
C VAL A 294 -13.60 12.00 -6.68
N PRO A 295 -14.87 11.60 -6.50
CA PRO A 295 -15.87 12.40 -5.80
C PRO A 295 -15.69 12.34 -4.27
N PHE A 296 -14.70 13.06 -3.76
CA PHE A 296 -14.56 13.28 -2.32
C PHE A 296 -15.43 14.45 -1.84
N THR A 297 -15.99 14.31 -0.64
CA THR A 297 -16.69 15.41 0.02
C THR A 297 -15.72 16.57 0.28
N PRO A 298 -16.04 17.82 -0.10
CA PRO A 298 -15.21 18.97 0.21
C PRO A 298 -14.88 19.07 1.70
N PRO A 299 -13.69 19.53 2.10
CA PRO A 299 -13.31 19.63 3.51
C PRO A 299 -14.29 20.43 4.36
N SER A 300 -14.88 21.50 3.80
CA SER A 300 -15.87 22.34 4.48
C SER A 300 -17.23 21.67 4.70
N LEU A 301 -17.53 20.60 3.98
CA LEU A 301 -18.79 19.84 4.06
C LEU A 301 -18.63 18.50 4.78
N LEU A 302 -17.42 18.13 5.18
CA LEU A 302 -17.22 16.90 5.96
C LEU A 302 -17.89 17.02 7.34
N PRO A 303 -18.57 15.97 7.84
CA PRO A 303 -18.96 15.89 9.23
C PRO A 303 -17.76 16.14 10.16
N GLY A 304 -17.97 16.84 11.28
CA GLY A 304 -16.86 17.30 12.13
C GLY A 304 -15.97 16.18 12.70
N ASP A 305 -16.54 15.01 12.94
CA ASP A 305 -15.81 13.80 13.34
C ASP A 305 -14.97 13.22 12.20
N VAL A 306 -15.49 13.22 10.98
CA VAL A 306 -14.75 12.79 9.77
C VAL A 306 -13.66 13.82 9.42
N ALA A 307 -13.95 15.12 9.49
CA ALA A 307 -12.96 16.17 9.22
C ALA A 307 -11.71 16.04 10.11
N LYS A 308 -11.89 15.69 11.40
CA LYS A 308 -10.78 15.43 12.33
C LYS A 308 -9.85 14.29 11.91
N LEU A 309 -10.34 13.32 11.14
CA LEU A 309 -9.52 12.21 10.65
C LEU A 309 -8.50 12.63 9.60
N PHE A 310 -8.70 13.78 8.97
CA PHE A 310 -7.79 14.37 7.98
C PHE A 310 -6.91 15.47 8.57
N GLY A 311 -7.31 16.05 9.71
CA GLY A 311 -6.57 17.13 10.35
C GLY A 311 -5.27 16.68 10.99
N TYR A 312 -4.27 17.56 10.98
CA TYR A 312 -3.01 17.44 11.72
C TYR A 312 -2.58 18.83 12.20
N ASP A 313 -1.74 18.85 13.24
CA ASP A 313 -1.28 20.08 13.84
C ASP A 313 -0.19 20.74 12.99
N GLU A 314 -0.01 22.04 13.14
CA GLU A 314 1.02 22.81 12.45
C GLU A 314 2.44 22.30 12.79
N ASP A 315 2.66 21.84 14.03
CA ASP A 315 3.93 21.26 14.46
C ASP A 315 4.32 20.01 13.66
N VAL A 316 3.35 19.15 13.34
CA VAL A 316 3.57 17.97 12.47
C VAL A 316 4.05 18.41 11.11
N LYS A 317 3.38 19.42 10.52
CA LYS A 317 3.74 19.94 9.20
C LYS A 317 5.13 20.57 9.20
N ASN A 318 5.41 21.42 10.15
CA ASN A 318 6.70 22.12 10.25
C ASN A 318 7.86 21.13 10.44
N SER A 319 7.67 20.13 11.32
CA SER A 319 8.65 19.06 11.54
C SER A 319 8.84 18.18 10.30
N PHE A 320 7.77 17.88 9.59
CA PHE A 320 7.81 17.15 8.32
C PHE A 320 8.56 17.95 7.24
N ASP A 321 8.26 19.23 7.06
CA ASP A 321 8.92 20.09 6.08
C ASP A 321 10.42 20.25 6.38
N GLU A 322 10.79 20.34 7.66
CA GLU A 322 12.21 20.39 8.07
C GLU A 322 12.91 19.05 7.77
N TYR A 323 12.26 17.93 8.07
CA TYR A 323 12.77 16.62 7.71
C TYR A 323 12.99 16.48 6.21
N MET A 324 12.01 16.86 5.39
CA MET A 324 12.09 16.74 3.92
C MET A 324 13.15 17.65 3.29
N ARG A 325 13.51 18.75 3.95
CA ARG A 325 14.66 19.58 3.52
C ARG A 325 16.01 18.94 3.86
N ALA A 326 16.05 18.09 4.87
CA ALA A 326 17.28 17.43 5.31
C ALA A 326 17.56 16.12 4.56
N VAL A 327 16.55 15.51 3.95
CA VAL A 327 16.70 14.28 3.18
C VAL A 327 17.00 14.59 1.71
N ASP A 328 17.95 13.86 1.13
CA ASP A 328 18.20 13.89 -0.31
C ASP A 328 17.20 12.96 -1.02
N ILE A 329 16.23 13.57 -1.70
CA ILE A 329 15.16 12.86 -2.42
C ILE A 329 15.47 12.65 -3.92
N GLY A 330 16.70 12.88 -4.35
CA GLY A 330 17.13 12.63 -5.74
C GLY A 330 17.33 11.15 -6.03
N GLY A 331 17.38 10.81 -7.33
CA GLY A 331 17.74 9.48 -7.81
C GLY A 331 16.59 8.47 -7.86
N THR A 332 16.96 7.20 -7.89
CA THR A 332 16.05 6.05 -7.96
C THR A 332 15.31 5.84 -6.63
N LEU A 333 14.20 5.09 -6.65
CA LEU A 333 13.48 4.70 -5.43
C LEU A 333 14.39 4.10 -4.35
N ARG A 334 15.36 3.25 -4.75
CA ARG A 334 16.32 2.65 -3.81
C ARG A 334 17.24 3.68 -3.17
N GLU A 335 17.70 4.66 -3.95
CA GLU A 335 18.55 5.75 -3.45
C GLU A 335 17.77 6.66 -2.53
N GLN A 336 16.52 6.98 -2.83
CA GLN A 336 15.65 7.76 -1.95
C GLN A 336 15.40 7.03 -0.63
N VAL A 337 15.04 5.75 -0.64
CA VAL A 337 14.89 4.95 0.58
C VAL A 337 16.21 4.90 1.38
N ALA A 338 17.36 4.74 0.72
CA ALA A 338 18.65 4.76 1.37
C ALA A 338 18.96 6.12 2.03
N ALA A 339 18.57 7.23 1.40
CA ALA A 339 18.72 8.57 1.97
C ALA A 339 17.87 8.75 3.24
N HIS A 340 16.62 8.31 3.23
CA HIS A 340 15.77 8.27 4.42
C HIS A 340 16.39 7.42 5.53
N MET A 341 16.88 6.23 5.21
CA MET A 341 17.52 5.31 6.16
C MET A 341 18.80 5.89 6.77
N ARG A 342 19.56 6.72 6.05
CA ARG A 342 20.75 7.37 6.63
C ARG A 342 20.38 8.29 7.78
N LEU A 343 19.30 9.07 7.69
CA LEU A 343 18.80 9.90 8.79
C LEU A 343 18.31 9.03 9.95
N TYR A 344 17.58 7.95 9.63
CA TYR A 344 17.14 6.98 10.63
C TYR A 344 18.30 6.37 11.42
N TYR A 345 19.42 6.01 10.77
CA TYR A 345 20.62 5.51 11.46
C TYR A 345 21.22 6.57 12.39
N GLY A 346 21.22 7.83 12.00
CA GLY A 346 21.67 8.93 12.86
C GLY A 346 20.87 9.00 14.17
N TRP A 347 19.54 8.97 14.05
CA TRP A 347 18.64 8.94 15.20
C TRP A 347 18.80 7.65 16.02
N LEU A 348 18.78 6.49 15.37
CA LEU A 348 18.87 5.20 16.03
C LEU A 348 20.19 5.09 16.83
N LYS A 349 21.31 5.53 16.25
CA LYS A 349 22.61 5.55 16.93
C LYS A 349 22.62 6.45 18.16
N ALA A 350 21.87 7.55 18.15
CA ALA A 350 21.71 8.42 19.30
C ALA A 350 20.79 7.84 20.39
N ARG A 351 19.89 6.91 20.06
CA ARG A 351 18.83 6.42 20.96
C ARG A 351 18.95 4.98 21.43
N TYR A 352 19.53 4.06 20.67
CA TYR A 352 19.50 2.62 20.96
C TYR A 352 20.18 2.19 22.28
N GLN A 353 21.00 3.06 22.88
CA GLN A 353 21.62 2.85 24.18
C GLN A 353 20.95 3.65 25.30
N THR A 354 19.90 4.43 24.97
CA THR A 354 19.18 5.26 25.93
C THR A 354 17.96 4.48 26.45
N LYS A 355 17.65 4.63 27.74
CA LYS A 355 16.39 4.06 28.26
C LYS A 355 15.20 4.81 27.67
N PRO A 356 14.18 4.10 27.14
CA PRO A 356 12.99 4.76 26.58
C PRO A 356 12.33 5.77 27.54
N CYS A 357 12.26 5.46 28.83
CA CYS A 357 11.70 6.40 29.82
C CYS A 357 12.49 7.71 29.98
N ASP A 358 13.76 7.75 29.63
CA ASP A 358 14.54 9.00 29.67
C ASP A 358 14.20 9.91 28.51
N VAL A 359 13.77 9.33 27.37
CA VAL A 359 13.31 10.06 26.18
C VAL A 359 11.83 10.45 26.31
N TYR A 360 10.97 9.50 26.71
CA TYR A 360 9.51 9.63 26.74
C TYR A 360 8.99 9.85 28.17
N LYS A 361 9.56 10.79 28.89
CA LYS A 361 9.28 11.05 30.32
C LYS A 361 7.81 11.28 30.60
N GLY A 362 7.07 11.97 29.72
CA GLY A 362 5.65 12.30 29.91
C GLY A 362 4.70 11.11 29.82
N VAL A 363 5.13 9.98 29.30
CA VAL A 363 4.32 8.76 29.14
C VAL A 363 4.81 7.59 29.96
N CYS A 364 6.02 7.69 30.55
CA CYS A 364 6.56 6.67 31.42
C CYS A 364 5.68 6.55 32.68
N GLY A 365 5.12 5.36 32.91
CA GLY A 365 4.23 5.11 34.06
C GLY A 365 2.79 5.67 33.92
N ALA A 366 2.44 6.24 32.76
CA ALA A 366 1.14 6.87 32.57
C ALA A 366 -0.03 5.85 32.60
N ASN A 367 0.15 4.69 31.97
CA ASN A 367 -0.82 3.59 31.96
C ASN A 367 -0.17 2.28 31.49
N ALA A 368 -0.88 1.16 31.62
CA ALA A 368 -0.39 -0.18 31.28
C ALA A 368 -0.02 -0.33 29.78
N GLN A 369 -0.71 0.37 28.88
CA GLN A 369 -0.40 0.35 27.45
C GLN A 369 0.95 1.05 27.21
N SER A 370 1.14 2.24 27.75
CA SER A 370 2.40 2.99 27.62
C SER A 370 3.60 2.19 28.18
N GLU A 371 3.44 1.54 29.34
CA GLU A 371 4.48 0.66 29.89
C GLU A 371 4.80 -0.52 28.96
N THR A 372 3.78 -1.13 28.37
CA THR A 372 3.96 -2.23 27.42
C THR A 372 4.71 -1.76 26.18
N ASP A 373 4.34 -0.61 25.63
CA ASP A 373 4.96 -0.06 24.43
C ASP A 373 6.43 0.35 24.68
N LEU A 374 6.72 0.99 25.81
CA LEU A 374 8.11 1.35 26.18
C LEU A 374 8.98 0.11 26.39
N LYS A 375 8.46 -0.96 27.01
CA LYS A 375 9.16 -2.26 27.14
C LYS A 375 9.46 -2.89 25.77
N ARG A 376 8.54 -2.77 24.81
CA ARG A 376 8.74 -3.25 23.43
C ARG A 376 9.85 -2.47 22.72
N ILE A 377 9.89 -1.14 22.87
CA ILE A 377 10.97 -0.29 22.35
C ILE A 377 12.31 -0.66 23.00
N GLU A 378 12.36 -0.88 24.31
CA GLU A 378 13.56 -1.34 25.02
C GLU A 378 14.05 -2.70 24.50
N GLY A 379 13.13 -3.63 24.20
CA GLY A 379 13.43 -4.89 23.54
C GLY A 379 14.00 -4.72 22.13
N SER A 380 13.49 -3.75 21.37
CA SER A 380 14.06 -3.36 20.07
C SER A 380 15.49 -2.85 20.23
N TYR A 381 15.74 -1.93 21.15
CA TYR A 381 17.08 -1.37 21.39
C TYR A 381 18.09 -2.44 21.83
N SER A 382 17.67 -3.38 22.68
CA SER A 382 18.48 -4.53 23.06
C SER A 382 18.85 -5.42 21.86
N THR A 383 17.90 -5.63 20.95
CA THR A 383 18.11 -6.39 19.71
C THR A 383 19.09 -5.65 18.79
N ILE A 384 18.96 -4.34 18.64
CA ILE A 384 19.87 -3.50 17.85
C ILE A 384 21.28 -3.60 18.41
N ALA A 385 21.46 -3.46 19.73
CA ALA A 385 22.76 -3.58 20.38
C ALA A 385 23.43 -4.95 20.10
N ALA A 386 22.66 -6.03 20.20
CA ALA A 386 23.17 -7.38 19.89
C ALA A 386 23.58 -7.51 18.41
N GLN A 387 22.79 -6.97 17.48
CA GLN A 387 23.10 -7.02 16.05
C GLN A 387 24.32 -6.18 15.70
N VAL A 388 24.46 -4.98 16.26
CA VAL A 388 25.64 -4.11 16.08
C VAL A 388 26.90 -4.82 16.61
N ASN A 389 26.83 -5.44 17.78
CA ASN A 389 27.94 -6.22 18.32
C ASN A 389 28.34 -7.40 17.43
N SER A 390 27.35 -8.09 16.84
CA SER A 390 27.60 -9.16 15.88
C SER A 390 28.29 -8.65 14.60
N LEU A 391 27.83 -7.52 14.05
CA LEU A 391 28.44 -6.90 12.87
C LEU A 391 29.88 -6.44 13.17
N ASN A 392 30.11 -5.81 14.32
CA ASN A 392 31.46 -5.41 14.78
C ASN A 392 32.37 -6.61 14.85
N TRP A 393 31.90 -7.71 15.46
CA TRP A 393 32.69 -8.93 15.60
C TRP A 393 33.03 -9.56 14.26
N ARG A 394 32.08 -9.66 13.36
CA ARG A 394 32.26 -10.22 12.01
C ARG A 394 33.28 -9.41 11.22
N THR A 395 33.16 -8.08 11.22
CA THR A 395 34.10 -7.17 10.53
C THR A 395 35.51 -7.26 11.15
N TYR A 396 35.61 -7.33 12.48
CA TYR A 396 36.86 -7.51 13.16
C TYR A 396 37.55 -8.82 12.75
N MET A 397 36.82 -9.94 12.72
CA MET A 397 37.34 -11.23 12.32
C MET A 397 37.79 -11.28 10.84
N GLU A 398 37.07 -10.60 9.95
CA GLU A 398 37.48 -10.47 8.55
C GLU A 398 38.78 -9.66 8.39
N ALA A 399 38.93 -8.60 9.15
CA ALA A 399 40.18 -7.82 9.20
C ALA A 399 41.34 -8.64 9.79
N LEU A 400 41.09 -9.34 10.89
CA LEU A 400 42.07 -10.15 11.57
C LEU A 400 42.62 -11.30 10.72
N ALA A 401 41.73 -11.91 9.90
CA ALA A 401 42.13 -12.96 8.95
C ALA A 401 43.20 -12.50 7.94
N LYS A 402 43.25 -11.19 7.67
CA LYS A 402 44.18 -10.58 6.70
C LYS A 402 45.45 -10.06 7.42
N THR A 403 45.32 -9.58 8.65
CA THR A 403 46.40 -8.89 9.37
C THR A 403 47.13 -9.77 10.37
N ASP A 404 46.44 -10.71 11.02
CA ASP A 404 47.04 -11.66 11.98
C ASP A 404 46.29 -13.02 11.90
N PRO A 405 46.70 -13.90 10.97
CA PRO A 405 46.09 -15.23 10.82
C PRO A 405 46.24 -16.12 12.06
N HIS A 406 47.30 -15.92 12.88
CA HIS A 406 47.50 -16.72 14.09
C HIS A 406 46.45 -16.39 15.16
N GLU A 407 46.28 -15.12 15.46
CA GLU A 407 45.27 -14.64 16.39
C GLU A 407 43.85 -14.98 15.86
N TRP A 408 43.62 -14.89 14.53
CA TRP A 408 42.35 -15.31 13.94
C TRP A 408 42.02 -16.77 14.24
N HIS A 409 43.01 -17.70 14.07
CA HIS A 409 42.79 -19.12 14.35
C HIS A 409 42.44 -19.36 15.83
N GLU A 410 43.10 -18.69 16.75
CA GLU A 410 42.82 -18.83 18.18
C GLU A 410 41.40 -18.36 18.53
N ARG A 411 40.96 -17.21 18.00
CA ARG A 411 39.62 -16.69 18.23
C ARG A 411 38.56 -17.53 17.55
N ALA A 412 38.83 -18.01 16.35
CA ALA A 412 37.90 -18.89 15.63
C ALA A 412 37.71 -20.24 16.34
N ARG A 413 38.78 -20.76 17.01
CA ARG A 413 38.70 -21.98 17.81
C ARG A 413 37.81 -21.83 19.03
N ILE A 414 37.78 -20.65 19.64
CA ILE A 414 37.00 -20.38 20.87
C ILE A 414 35.56 -19.96 20.50
N GLY A 415 35.40 -19.04 19.58
CA GLY A 415 34.12 -18.38 19.23
C GLY A 415 33.46 -18.88 17.94
N GLY A 416 34.10 -19.81 17.22
CA GLY A 416 33.67 -20.23 15.89
C GLY A 416 34.07 -19.23 14.78
N VAL A 417 33.97 -19.68 13.53
CA VAL A 417 34.18 -18.82 12.35
C VAL A 417 32.88 -18.10 12.04
N PRO A 418 32.81 -16.78 12.16
CA PRO A 418 31.60 -16.05 11.84
C PRO A 418 31.38 -16.07 10.31
N PRO A 419 30.13 -16.07 9.84
CA PRO A 419 29.83 -15.90 8.41
C PRO A 419 30.33 -14.52 7.94
N LYS A 420 30.83 -14.45 6.71
CA LYS A 420 31.17 -13.15 6.09
C LYS A 420 29.95 -12.27 5.99
N LEU A 421 30.16 -10.95 5.98
CA LEU A 421 29.09 -10.01 5.64
C LEU A 421 28.65 -10.24 4.19
N THR A 422 27.36 -10.17 3.96
CA THR A 422 26.85 -10.06 2.60
C THR A 422 27.12 -8.65 2.07
N HIS A 423 27.07 -8.47 0.75
CA HIS A 423 27.27 -7.15 0.13
C HIS A 423 26.26 -6.11 0.69
N ASP A 424 25.02 -6.51 0.89
CA ASP A 424 24.00 -5.65 1.49
C ASP A 424 24.33 -5.30 2.96
N GLU A 425 24.75 -6.30 3.76
CA GLU A 425 25.15 -6.06 5.14
C GLU A 425 26.34 -5.10 5.23
N GLU A 426 27.32 -5.21 4.33
CA GLU A 426 28.46 -4.28 4.24
C GLU A 426 27.96 -2.84 3.99
N ALA A 427 27.05 -2.65 3.03
CA ALA A 427 26.51 -1.34 2.70
C ALA A 427 25.74 -0.70 3.87
N TYR A 428 24.85 -1.46 4.55
CA TYR A 428 24.10 -0.94 5.68
C TYR A 428 24.99 -0.66 6.88
N TYR A 429 25.95 -1.52 7.12
CA TYR A 429 26.88 -1.36 8.23
C TYR A 429 27.82 -0.16 8.01
N ALA A 430 28.29 0.06 6.77
CA ALA A 430 29.06 1.24 6.42
C ALA A 430 28.26 2.55 6.66
N ALA A 431 26.99 2.57 6.28
CA ALA A 431 26.09 3.70 6.54
C ALA A 431 25.84 3.90 8.06
N TRP A 432 25.69 2.82 8.80
CA TRP A 432 25.58 2.84 10.27
C TRP A 432 26.84 3.37 10.96
N LEU A 433 28.03 3.04 10.46
CA LEU A 433 29.28 3.50 11.08
C LEU A 433 29.44 5.01 10.97
N ASN A 434 28.99 5.61 9.88
CA ASN A 434 29.13 7.03 9.57
C ASN A 434 27.80 7.72 9.25
N PRO A 435 26.83 7.71 10.18
CA PRO A 435 25.56 8.38 9.96
C PRO A 435 25.76 9.92 10.01
N PRO A 436 24.87 10.71 9.40
CA PRO A 436 24.89 12.15 9.57
C PRO A 436 24.63 12.52 11.04
N ALA A 437 25.25 13.60 11.49
CA ALA A 437 24.87 14.24 12.73
C ALA A 437 23.48 14.90 12.55
N LEU A 438 22.54 14.59 13.43
CA LEU A 438 21.19 15.15 13.38
C LEU A 438 21.08 16.38 14.28
N SER A 439 20.31 17.38 13.81
CA SER A 439 19.86 18.48 14.66
C SER A 439 18.87 17.98 15.72
N GLU A 440 18.68 18.76 16.79
CA GLU A 440 17.69 18.45 17.82
C GLU A 440 16.27 18.34 17.25
N SER A 441 15.94 19.12 16.23
CA SER A 441 14.64 19.06 15.54
C SER A 441 14.45 17.76 14.76
N LEU A 442 15.50 17.24 14.10
CA LEU A 442 15.45 15.94 13.46
C LEU A 442 15.36 14.78 14.45
N LEU A 443 16.08 14.87 15.57
CA LEU A 443 15.92 13.90 16.66
C LEU A 443 14.49 13.91 17.21
N HIS A 444 13.94 15.10 17.44
CA HIS A 444 12.56 15.29 17.87
C HIS A 444 11.55 14.73 16.86
N PHE A 445 11.80 14.90 15.56
CA PHE A 445 10.95 14.32 14.50
C PHE A 445 10.82 12.81 14.65
N PHE A 446 11.93 12.10 14.79
CA PHE A 446 11.89 10.65 14.97
C PHE A 446 11.29 10.24 16.32
N ASP A 447 11.60 10.95 17.40
CA ASP A 447 11.09 10.65 18.72
C ASP A 447 9.57 10.82 18.81
N THR A 448 8.98 11.75 18.03
CA THR A 448 7.58 12.15 18.15
C THR A 448 6.68 11.54 17.09
N TYR A 449 7.20 11.29 15.87
CA TYR A 449 6.36 10.98 14.73
C TYR A 449 6.64 9.62 14.08
N VAL A 450 7.84 9.06 14.23
CA VAL A 450 8.21 7.81 13.55
C VAL A 450 8.13 6.63 14.50
N HIS A 451 7.18 5.73 14.30
CA HIS A 451 7.01 4.52 15.11
C HIS A 451 8.10 3.48 14.84
N ASP A 452 8.26 2.53 15.74
CA ASP A 452 9.06 1.33 15.52
C ASP A 452 8.13 0.18 15.08
N SER A 453 8.10 -0.10 13.79
CA SER A 453 7.23 -1.15 13.22
C SER A 453 7.58 -2.57 13.68
N ARG A 454 8.77 -2.77 14.27
CA ARG A 454 9.20 -4.07 14.84
C ARG A 454 8.91 -4.21 16.32
N ALA A 455 8.67 -3.12 17.04
CA ALA A 455 8.36 -3.17 18.45
C ALA A 455 7.07 -3.96 18.71
N GLY A 456 7.21 -5.15 19.28
CA GLY A 456 6.09 -6.05 19.52
C GLY A 456 5.64 -6.87 18.31
N PHE A 457 6.29 -6.78 17.15
CA PHE A 457 6.02 -7.62 16.00
C PHE A 457 6.52 -9.06 16.25
N GLN A 458 5.60 -10.02 16.27
CA GLN A 458 5.85 -11.40 16.69
C GLN A 458 5.93 -12.41 15.54
N SER A 459 6.05 -12.00 14.29
CA SER A 459 6.19 -12.95 13.19
C SER A 459 7.48 -13.75 13.29
N ALA A 460 7.38 -15.07 13.19
CA ALA A 460 8.53 -15.98 13.12
C ALA A 460 9.31 -15.81 11.80
N ILE A 461 8.69 -15.23 10.77
CA ILE A 461 9.26 -15.00 9.45
C ILE A 461 9.77 -13.57 9.38
N GLY A 462 11.07 -13.41 9.10
CA GLY A 462 11.61 -12.12 8.73
C GLY A 462 12.06 -11.21 9.87
N LYS A 463 12.83 -11.75 10.82
CA LYS A 463 13.63 -10.97 11.78
C LYS A 463 14.94 -10.48 11.12
N GLY A 464 14.85 -9.80 9.97
CA GLY A 464 16.01 -9.16 9.36
C GLY A 464 16.77 -8.24 10.34
N LEU A 465 17.90 -7.70 9.93
CA LEU A 465 18.63 -6.72 10.72
C LEU A 465 17.83 -5.42 10.85
N TYR A 466 17.89 -4.76 12.00
CA TYR A 466 17.33 -3.41 12.20
C TYR A 466 17.97 -2.35 11.30
N LEU A 467 19.18 -2.63 10.82
CA LEU A 467 19.90 -1.75 9.91
C LEU A 467 19.60 -2.03 8.44
N SER A 468 18.87 -3.10 8.15
CA SER A 468 18.56 -3.48 6.77
C SER A 468 17.23 -2.85 6.34
N PRO A 469 17.22 -1.97 5.35
CA PRO A 469 15.96 -1.58 4.72
C PRO A 469 15.29 -2.82 4.13
N ARG A 470 13.97 -2.76 4.02
CA ARG A 470 13.21 -3.85 3.40
C ARG A 470 13.59 -4.01 1.92
N GLN A 471 13.35 -5.20 1.40
CA GLN A 471 13.55 -5.50 -0.02
C GLN A 471 12.56 -4.71 -0.89
N ILE A 472 13.04 -4.17 -2.01
CA ILE A 472 12.24 -3.56 -3.07
C ILE A 472 12.19 -4.55 -4.24
N ILE A 473 10.98 -4.90 -4.66
CA ILE A 473 10.69 -5.92 -5.68
C ILE A 473 10.03 -5.23 -6.87
N GLU A 474 10.51 -5.55 -8.07
CA GLU A 474 9.83 -5.15 -9.31
C GLU A 474 8.53 -5.94 -9.49
N PRO A 475 7.45 -5.31 -10.00
CA PRO A 475 6.20 -6.02 -10.24
C PRO A 475 6.39 -7.12 -11.30
N SER A 476 5.73 -8.25 -11.08
CA SER A 476 5.67 -9.31 -12.09
C SER A 476 4.97 -8.78 -13.34
N VAL A 477 5.68 -8.82 -14.47
CA VAL A 477 5.12 -8.44 -15.77
C VAL A 477 4.59 -9.71 -16.43
N PRO A 478 3.34 -9.71 -16.96
CA PRO A 478 2.86 -10.85 -17.74
C PRO A 478 3.82 -11.12 -18.91
N PRO A 479 4.07 -12.39 -19.27
CA PRO A 479 4.89 -12.68 -20.44
C PRO A 479 4.30 -11.96 -21.65
N LYS A 480 5.13 -11.20 -22.38
CA LYS A 480 4.68 -10.55 -23.61
C LYS A 480 4.02 -11.61 -24.48
N SER A 481 2.73 -11.48 -24.75
CA SER A 481 2.03 -12.39 -25.63
C SER A 481 2.73 -12.36 -26.98
N SER A 482 3.46 -13.43 -27.28
CA SER A 482 4.03 -13.63 -28.60
C SER A 482 2.87 -13.93 -29.55
N ALA A 483 2.60 -12.98 -30.43
CA ALA A 483 1.72 -13.07 -31.60
C ALA A 483 0.19 -13.15 -31.32
N ALA A 484 -0.52 -12.29 -32.03
CA ALA A 484 -1.95 -12.39 -32.23
C ALA A 484 -2.38 -13.83 -32.53
N PRO A 485 -3.52 -14.32 -32.06
CA PRO A 485 -3.99 -15.64 -32.39
C PRO A 485 -4.16 -15.71 -33.91
N LYS A 486 -3.45 -16.65 -34.55
CA LYS A 486 -3.71 -16.99 -35.95
C LYS A 486 -5.21 -17.29 -36.08
N PRO A 487 -5.88 -16.74 -37.09
CA PRO A 487 -7.27 -17.10 -37.34
C PRO A 487 -7.37 -18.63 -37.46
N ALA A 488 -8.33 -19.20 -36.72
CA ALA A 488 -8.59 -20.63 -36.74
C ALA A 488 -8.75 -21.08 -38.18
N ALA A 489 -7.94 -22.05 -38.60
CA ALA A 489 -8.05 -22.66 -39.91
C ALA A 489 -9.48 -23.24 -40.02
N GLN A 490 -10.23 -22.79 -41.02
CA GLN A 490 -11.50 -23.35 -41.37
C GLN A 490 -11.33 -24.81 -41.68
N ILE A 491 -11.94 -25.67 -40.88
CA ILE A 491 -12.08 -27.10 -41.18
C ILE A 491 -12.98 -27.22 -42.36
N PRO A 492 -12.56 -27.86 -43.48
CA PRO A 492 -13.46 -28.07 -44.63
C PRO A 492 -14.60 -28.99 -44.21
N LEU A 493 -15.82 -28.57 -44.44
CA LEU A 493 -16.99 -29.41 -44.37
C LEU A 493 -16.84 -30.55 -45.40
N LEU A 494 -16.70 -31.79 -44.91
CA LEU A 494 -16.82 -32.98 -45.73
C LEU A 494 -18.28 -33.12 -46.15
N SER A 495 -18.48 -33.02 -47.46
CA SER A 495 -19.78 -33.29 -48.15
C SER A 495 -20.15 -34.74 -47.92
N SER A 496 -21.38 -34.93 -47.47
CA SER A 496 -22.08 -36.21 -47.49
C SER A 496 -22.37 -36.64 -48.91
N THR A 497 -21.83 -37.78 -49.31
CA THR A 497 -22.36 -38.54 -50.46
C THR A 497 -23.00 -39.83 -49.95
N GLU A 498 -24.26 -39.98 -50.37
CA GLU A 498 -25.13 -41.14 -50.21
C GLU A 498 -24.53 -42.38 -50.87
N GLY A 499 -24.95 -43.54 -50.38
CA GLY A 499 -24.91 -44.77 -51.18
C GLY A 499 -24.86 -46.05 -50.36
N ALA A 500 -26.03 -46.51 -49.99
CA ALA A 500 -26.60 -47.86 -50.27
C ALA A 500 -25.95 -49.14 -49.76
N ASP A 501 -26.75 -49.79 -48.99
CA ASP A 501 -27.09 -51.25 -49.04
C ASP A 501 -26.14 -52.39 -48.64
N THR A 502 -26.63 -53.10 -47.69
CA THR A 502 -27.00 -54.53 -47.62
C THR A 502 -26.18 -55.46 -46.71
N HIS A 503 -27.00 -56.18 -45.94
CA HIS A 503 -26.93 -57.54 -45.43
C HIS A 503 -26.13 -57.85 -44.15
N VAL A 504 -26.95 -58.12 -43.14
CA VAL A 504 -26.76 -59.15 -42.10
C VAL A 504 -26.79 -60.53 -42.77
N PRO A 505 -26.08 -61.63 -42.34
CA PRO A 505 -26.59 -62.41 -41.20
C PRO A 505 -25.50 -63.15 -40.35
N VAL A 506 -26.00 -63.55 -39.20
CA VAL A 506 -25.74 -64.62 -38.20
C VAL A 506 -24.82 -64.17 -37.04
#